data_895d2eb61f3597e90eaec2aa58bc3261
#
_entry.id   895d2eb61f3597e90eaec2aa58bc3261
#
_cell.length_a   1.000
_cell.length_b   1.000
_cell.length_c   1.000
_cell.angle_alpha   90.00
_cell.angle_beta   90.00
_cell.angle_gamma   90.00
#
_symmetry.space_group_name_H-M   'P 1'
#
loop_
_entity.id
_entity.type
_entity.pdbx_description
1 polymer ?
#
loop_
_entity_poly.entity_id
_entity_poly.type
_entity_poly.pdbx_seq_one_letter_code
_entity_poly.pdbx_strand_id
1 'polypeptide(L)'
;IVYGFLQFDRSVGQTKQTLFTLGLMLLFLIPKFLIVVPLLLEDFYRLGKGIFNYVQHKPTPTFLPERRRFISQVALGLAAIPFGSLIYGMTKGKYNFKVIKQTVFFDDLPEAFNGFKIIQISDVHSGSFDNKEKIEYAIDLINQQEADMMLFTGDIVNSLASEMHPWIDTFRKIKSFSYGKYAVLGNHDYGEYLDWKGNKNAKAQNFEEIKQLYG
;
A
#
# COMPACT_ATOMS: atom_id res chain seq x y z
N ILE A 1 -9.93 -9.62 -13.81
CA ILE A 1 -8.71 -8.78 -13.92
C ILE A 1 -8.74 -8.01 -15.25
N VAL A 2 -8.71 -8.67 -16.42
CA VAL A 2 -8.67 -8.02 -17.74
C VAL A 2 -9.83 -7.01 -17.91
N TYR A 3 -11.06 -7.40 -17.60
CA TYR A 3 -12.22 -6.50 -17.63
C TYR A 3 -12.04 -5.26 -16.75
N GLY A 4 -11.52 -5.40 -15.53
CA GLY A 4 -11.25 -4.27 -14.63
C GLY A 4 -10.18 -3.32 -15.19
N PHE A 5 -9.16 -3.85 -15.87
CA PHE A 5 -8.15 -3.02 -16.55
C PHE A 5 -8.70 -2.25 -17.74
N LEU A 6 -9.61 -2.86 -18.52
CA LEU A 6 -10.24 -2.18 -19.66
C LEU A 6 -11.15 -1.02 -19.23
N GLN A 7 -11.61 -1.02 -17.98
CA GLN A 7 -12.41 0.06 -17.40
C GLN A 7 -11.60 1.08 -16.61
N PHE A 8 -10.27 0.93 -16.56
CA PHE A 8 -9.42 1.87 -15.83
C PHE A 8 -9.35 3.22 -16.56
N ASP A 9 -9.90 4.25 -15.92
CA ASP A 9 -9.85 5.63 -16.40
C ASP A 9 -9.05 6.48 -15.38
N ARG A 10 -7.88 6.94 -15.79
CA ARG A 10 -7.02 7.79 -14.95
C ARG A 10 -7.66 9.14 -14.61
N SER A 11 -8.70 9.56 -15.31
CA SER A 11 -9.41 10.82 -15.02
C SER A 11 -10.35 10.73 -13.82
N VAL A 12 -10.70 9.50 -13.40
CA VAL A 12 -11.60 9.24 -12.25
C VAL A 12 -10.82 8.96 -10.96
N GLY A 13 -9.50 8.78 -11.08
CA GLY A 13 -8.62 8.47 -9.94
C GLY A 13 -8.66 7.00 -9.52
N GLN A 14 -8.19 6.73 -8.30
CA GLN A 14 -8.12 5.38 -7.75
C GLN A 14 -9.46 4.98 -7.14
N THR A 15 -10.34 4.41 -7.96
CA THR A 15 -11.63 3.90 -7.48
C THR A 15 -11.47 2.60 -6.69
N LYS A 16 -12.47 2.26 -5.86
CA LYS A 16 -12.52 0.96 -5.14
C LYS A 16 -12.41 -0.23 -6.12
N GLN A 17 -13.00 -0.12 -7.31
CA GLN A 17 -12.90 -1.14 -8.35
C GLN A 17 -11.47 -1.28 -8.88
N THR A 18 -10.77 -0.16 -9.09
CA THR A 18 -9.36 -0.14 -9.49
C THR A 18 -8.48 -0.81 -8.45
N LEU A 19 -8.62 -0.41 -7.18
CA LEU A 19 -7.84 -0.97 -6.07
C LEU A 19 -8.10 -2.48 -5.90
N PHE A 20 -9.36 -2.92 -6.01
CA PHE A 20 -9.72 -4.33 -5.96
C PHE A 20 -9.12 -5.11 -7.13
N THR A 21 -9.18 -4.56 -8.35
CA THR A 21 -8.59 -5.20 -9.55
C THR A 21 -7.07 -5.33 -9.43
N LEU A 22 -6.38 -4.30 -8.95
CA LEU A 22 -4.94 -4.35 -8.68
C LEU A 22 -4.60 -5.37 -7.60
N GLY A 23 -5.39 -5.41 -6.53
CA GLY A 23 -5.24 -6.41 -5.46
C GLY A 23 -5.37 -7.84 -5.98
N LEU A 24 -6.39 -8.12 -6.79
CA LEU A 24 -6.56 -9.44 -7.44
C LEU A 24 -5.40 -9.75 -8.40
N MET A 25 -4.94 -8.75 -9.15
CA MET A 25 -3.80 -8.94 -10.04
C MET A 25 -2.56 -9.37 -9.27
N LEU A 26 -2.20 -8.66 -8.21
CA LEU A 26 -1.06 -8.99 -7.37
C LEU A 26 -1.22 -10.37 -6.71
N LEU A 27 -2.43 -10.66 -6.20
CA LEU A 27 -2.75 -11.92 -5.55
C LEU A 27 -2.49 -13.14 -6.44
N PHE A 28 -2.73 -13.03 -7.74
CA PHE A 28 -2.52 -14.13 -8.68
C PHE A 28 -1.19 -14.07 -9.42
N LEU A 29 -0.67 -12.88 -9.74
CA LEU A 29 0.58 -12.78 -10.50
C LEU A 29 1.79 -13.13 -9.65
N ILE A 30 1.90 -12.63 -8.42
CA ILE A 30 3.08 -12.84 -7.59
C ILE A 30 3.29 -14.35 -7.31
N PRO A 31 2.31 -15.11 -6.80
CA PRO A 31 2.46 -16.54 -6.61
C PRO A 31 2.73 -17.28 -7.92
N LYS A 32 2.07 -16.87 -9.02
CA LYS A 32 2.29 -17.47 -10.34
C LYS A 32 3.73 -17.33 -10.81
N PHE A 33 4.35 -16.16 -10.63
CA PHE A 33 5.75 -15.95 -10.96
C PHE A 33 6.66 -16.87 -10.14
N LEU A 34 6.41 -17.00 -8.85
CA LEU A 34 7.20 -17.87 -7.97
C LEU A 34 7.10 -19.37 -8.33
N ILE A 35 6.01 -19.76 -8.98
CA ILE A 35 5.85 -21.14 -9.48
C ILE A 35 6.48 -21.29 -10.87
N VAL A 36 6.13 -20.38 -11.79
CA VAL A 36 6.47 -20.52 -13.20
C VAL A 36 7.96 -20.32 -13.46
N VAL A 37 8.58 -19.32 -12.80
CA VAL A 37 10.00 -19.01 -13.06
C VAL A 37 10.93 -20.20 -12.73
N PRO A 38 10.88 -20.85 -11.54
CA PRO A 38 11.70 -22.02 -11.26
C PRO A 38 11.47 -23.19 -12.22
N LEU A 39 10.20 -23.42 -12.60
CA LEU A 39 9.87 -24.51 -13.54
C LEU A 39 10.39 -24.23 -14.94
N LEU A 40 10.30 -22.98 -15.42
CA LEU A 40 10.89 -22.59 -16.71
C LEU A 40 12.42 -22.72 -16.69
N LEU A 41 13.07 -22.28 -15.62
CA LEU A 41 14.53 -22.41 -15.48
C LEU A 41 14.95 -23.89 -15.51
N GLU A 42 14.19 -24.78 -14.87
CA GLU A 42 14.41 -26.21 -14.95
C GLU A 42 14.21 -26.74 -16.37
N ASP A 43 13.16 -26.34 -17.07
CA ASP A 43 12.90 -26.75 -18.45
C ASP A 43 14.00 -26.26 -19.41
N PHE A 44 14.47 -25.04 -19.26
CA PHE A 44 15.61 -24.52 -20.04
C PHE A 44 16.92 -25.26 -19.74
N TYR A 45 17.21 -25.54 -18.48
CA TYR A 45 18.37 -26.35 -18.11
C TYR A 45 18.31 -27.74 -18.75
N ARG A 46 17.15 -28.38 -18.73
CA ARG A 46 16.94 -29.72 -19.35
C ARG A 46 17.11 -29.67 -20.86
N LEU A 47 16.52 -28.64 -21.50
CA LEU A 47 16.66 -28.42 -22.93
C LEU A 47 18.14 -28.26 -23.32
N GLY A 48 18.87 -27.39 -22.64
CA GLY A 48 20.30 -27.16 -22.88
C GLY A 48 21.12 -28.43 -22.67
N LYS A 49 20.88 -29.18 -21.60
CA LYS A 49 21.54 -30.47 -21.36
C LYS A 49 21.17 -31.53 -22.40
N GLY A 50 19.94 -31.56 -22.86
CA GLY A 50 19.47 -32.45 -23.94
C GLY A 50 20.21 -32.16 -25.26
N ILE A 51 20.29 -30.89 -25.67
CA ILE A 51 21.02 -30.46 -26.87
C ILE A 51 22.50 -30.81 -26.77
N PHE A 52 23.12 -30.52 -25.61
CA PHE A 52 24.55 -30.82 -25.38
C PHE A 52 24.84 -32.32 -25.50
N ASN A 53 24.03 -33.18 -24.89
CA ASN A 53 24.18 -34.63 -25.00
C ASN A 53 23.94 -35.15 -26.40
N TYR A 54 22.98 -34.59 -27.13
CA TYR A 54 22.72 -34.92 -28.54
C TYR A 54 23.94 -34.63 -29.42
N VAL A 55 24.55 -33.45 -29.28
CA VAL A 55 25.76 -33.07 -30.04
C VAL A 55 26.95 -33.97 -29.68
N GLN A 56 27.06 -34.41 -28.43
CA GLN A 56 28.15 -35.31 -28.00
C GLN A 56 27.86 -36.78 -28.21
N HIS A 57 26.77 -37.16 -28.84
CA HIS A 57 26.35 -38.59 -29.04
C HIS A 57 26.25 -39.35 -27.73
N LYS A 58 25.97 -38.68 -26.60
CA LYS A 58 25.77 -39.30 -25.29
C LYS A 58 24.31 -39.70 -25.12
N PRO A 59 24.02 -40.74 -24.32
CA PRO A 59 22.63 -41.08 -24.01
C PRO A 59 21.91 -39.91 -23.36
N THR A 60 20.69 -39.63 -23.83
CA THR A 60 19.85 -38.61 -23.20
C THR A 60 19.53 -39.03 -21.77
N PRO A 61 19.66 -38.13 -20.79
CA PRO A 61 19.35 -38.49 -19.41
C PRO A 61 17.89 -38.89 -19.29
N THR A 62 17.63 -39.95 -18.53
CA THR A 62 16.30 -40.40 -18.20
C THR A 62 15.51 -39.27 -17.53
N PHE A 63 14.25 -39.14 -17.91
CA PHE A 63 13.33 -38.21 -17.26
C PHE A 63 13.21 -38.60 -15.77
N LEU A 64 13.48 -37.63 -14.87
CA LEU A 64 13.35 -37.84 -13.41
C LEU A 64 12.07 -37.11 -12.93
N PRO A 65 10.90 -37.76 -12.96
CA PRO A 65 9.62 -37.14 -12.60
C PRO A 65 9.61 -36.69 -11.12
N GLU A 66 10.31 -37.37 -10.26
CA GLU A 66 10.41 -37.08 -8.82
C GLU A 66 11.08 -35.72 -8.56
N ARG A 67 12.15 -35.40 -9.30
CA ARG A 67 12.84 -34.09 -9.19
C ARG A 67 11.89 -32.95 -9.56
N ARG A 68 11.15 -33.09 -10.69
CA ARG A 68 10.19 -32.06 -11.11
C ARG A 68 9.06 -31.91 -10.09
N ARG A 69 8.56 -33.03 -9.56
CA ARG A 69 7.57 -33.01 -8.50
C ARG A 69 8.07 -32.29 -7.24
N PHE A 70 9.30 -32.56 -6.84
CA PHE A 70 9.93 -31.86 -5.70
C PHE A 70 10.03 -30.36 -5.94
N ILE A 71 10.57 -29.94 -7.10
CA ILE A 71 10.68 -28.51 -7.44
C ILE A 71 9.30 -27.84 -7.45
N SER A 72 8.29 -28.51 -8.02
CA SER A 72 6.90 -27.98 -8.04
C SER A 72 6.32 -27.82 -6.64
N GLN A 73 6.57 -28.77 -5.74
CA GLN A 73 6.09 -28.72 -4.36
C GLN A 73 6.77 -27.59 -3.57
N VAL A 74 8.08 -27.42 -3.74
CA VAL A 74 8.83 -26.31 -3.13
C VAL A 74 8.34 -24.97 -3.66
N ALA A 75 8.18 -24.85 -4.99
CA ALA A 75 7.68 -23.62 -5.61
C ALA A 75 6.26 -23.27 -5.12
N LEU A 76 5.39 -24.26 -4.99
CA LEU A 76 4.03 -24.07 -4.47
C LEU A 76 4.05 -23.64 -3.00
N GLY A 77 4.89 -24.25 -2.16
CA GLY A 77 5.07 -23.85 -0.76
C GLY A 77 5.55 -22.42 -0.62
N LEU A 78 6.56 -22.03 -1.42
CA LEU A 78 7.06 -20.64 -1.44
C LEU A 78 6.01 -19.64 -1.95
N ALA A 79 5.19 -20.03 -2.92
CA ALA A 79 4.13 -19.19 -3.46
C ALA A 79 2.95 -19.01 -2.49
N ALA A 80 2.71 -19.97 -1.59
CA ALA A 80 1.66 -19.88 -0.58
C ALA A 80 1.89 -18.75 0.43
N ILE A 81 3.15 -18.39 0.72
CA ILE A 81 3.52 -17.33 1.66
C ILE A 81 3.00 -15.96 1.19
N PRO A 82 3.40 -15.45 0.01
CA PRO A 82 2.88 -14.16 -0.45
C PRO A 82 1.39 -14.20 -0.76
N PHE A 83 0.85 -15.33 -1.20
CA PHE A 83 -0.58 -15.49 -1.42
C PHE A 83 -1.37 -15.26 -0.12
N GLY A 84 -1.00 -15.94 0.96
CA GLY A 84 -1.63 -15.77 2.27
C GLY A 84 -1.41 -14.37 2.85
N SER A 85 -0.20 -13.81 2.70
CA SER A 85 0.13 -12.46 3.16
C SER A 85 -0.69 -11.38 2.43
N LEU A 86 -0.89 -11.52 1.13
CA LEU A 86 -1.73 -10.59 0.35
C LEU A 86 -3.20 -10.66 0.75
N ILE A 87 -3.74 -11.87 0.94
CA ILE A 87 -5.12 -12.03 1.45
C ILE A 87 -5.27 -11.36 2.82
N TYR A 88 -4.33 -11.61 3.74
CA TYR A 88 -4.34 -10.97 5.05
C TYR A 88 -4.26 -9.45 4.93
N GLY A 89 -3.32 -8.92 4.12
CA GLY A 89 -3.16 -7.49 3.90
C GLY A 89 -4.42 -6.83 3.34
N MET A 90 -5.03 -7.44 2.33
CA MET A 90 -6.25 -6.92 1.69
C MET A 90 -7.48 -6.95 2.60
N THR A 91 -7.56 -7.89 3.54
CA THR A 91 -8.76 -8.09 4.39
C THR A 91 -8.62 -7.46 5.78
N LYS A 92 -7.57 -7.78 6.50
CA LYS A 92 -7.35 -7.36 7.89
C LYS A 92 -6.20 -6.38 8.06
N GLY A 93 -5.13 -6.55 7.28
CA GLY A 93 -3.87 -5.82 7.48
C GLY A 93 -4.01 -4.32 7.31
N LYS A 94 -4.82 -3.86 6.35
CA LYS A 94 -5.04 -2.44 6.08
C LYS A 94 -5.65 -1.64 7.25
N TYR A 95 -6.30 -2.32 8.20
CA TYR A 95 -6.90 -1.72 9.39
C TYR A 95 -6.23 -2.15 10.71
N ASN A 96 -5.05 -2.75 10.62
CA ASN A 96 -4.29 -3.15 11.81
C ASN A 96 -3.50 -1.96 12.35
N PHE A 97 -4.21 -0.92 12.76
CA PHE A 97 -3.58 0.28 13.33
C PHE A 97 -2.80 -0.04 14.60
N LYS A 98 -1.62 0.56 14.73
CA LYS A 98 -0.74 0.37 15.88
C LYS A 98 -0.15 1.71 16.31
N VAL A 99 -0.04 1.90 17.60
CA VAL A 99 0.74 3.00 18.18
C VAL A 99 2.17 2.55 18.33
N ILE A 100 3.08 3.20 17.62
CA ILE A 100 4.52 2.97 17.74
C ILE A 100 5.09 4.12 18.57
N LYS A 101 5.72 3.80 19.69
CA LYS A 101 6.37 4.78 20.56
C LYS A 101 7.88 4.74 20.34
N GLN A 102 8.45 5.90 20.07
CA GLN A 102 9.88 6.07 19.90
C GLN A 102 10.36 7.26 20.72
N THR A 103 11.37 7.08 21.53
CA THR A 103 12.04 8.16 22.23
C THR A 103 13.27 8.57 21.42
N VAL A 104 13.41 9.87 21.21
CA VAL A 104 14.55 10.47 20.52
C VAL A 104 15.30 11.34 21.53
N PHE A 105 16.62 11.24 21.53
CA PHE A 105 17.49 12.00 22.43
C PHE A 105 18.33 12.99 21.61
N PHE A 106 18.45 14.20 22.12
CA PHE A 106 19.30 15.25 21.55
C PHE A 106 20.12 15.85 22.67
N ASP A 107 21.45 15.98 22.50
CA ASP A 107 22.36 16.50 23.52
C ASP A 107 22.15 18.00 23.76
N ASP A 108 21.63 18.71 22.76
CA ASP A 108 21.39 20.16 22.76
C ASP A 108 19.91 20.53 22.91
N LEU A 109 19.05 19.58 23.32
CA LEU A 109 17.62 19.83 23.48
C LEU A 109 17.39 20.86 24.60
N PRO A 110 16.71 22.00 24.35
CA PRO A 110 16.33 22.91 25.38
C PRO A 110 15.48 22.24 26.46
N GLU A 111 15.71 22.53 27.74
CA GLU A 111 15.05 21.90 28.90
C GLU A 111 13.51 21.94 28.79
N ALA A 112 12.96 23.02 28.21
CA ALA A 112 11.51 23.17 27.98
C ALA A 112 10.89 22.09 27.08
N PHE A 113 11.69 21.37 26.30
CA PHE A 113 11.22 20.28 25.43
C PHE A 113 11.54 18.89 26.00
N ASN A 114 12.15 18.81 27.16
CA ASN A 114 12.42 17.53 27.80
C ASN A 114 11.10 16.82 28.13
N GLY A 115 10.90 15.64 27.59
CA GLY A 115 9.67 14.87 27.73
C GLY A 115 8.50 15.32 26.85
N PHE A 116 8.70 16.25 25.92
CA PHE A 116 7.68 16.71 24.97
C PHE A 116 7.23 15.56 24.05
N LYS A 117 5.93 15.38 23.92
CA LYS A 117 5.33 14.25 23.20
C LYS A 117 4.62 14.72 21.94
N ILE A 118 4.96 14.12 20.82
CA ILE A 118 4.39 14.41 19.51
C ILE A 118 3.66 13.16 18.98
N ILE A 119 2.43 13.33 18.51
CA ILE A 119 1.78 12.34 17.67
C ILE A 119 2.09 12.72 16.22
N GLN A 120 2.57 11.75 15.45
CA GLN A 120 2.68 11.89 14.00
C GLN A 120 1.71 10.93 13.31
N ILE A 121 0.97 11.46 12.32
CA ILE A 121 0.08 10.71 11.42
C ILE A 121 0.49 11.07 10.00
N SER A 122 0.45 10.09 9.11
CA SER A 122 0.78 10.26 7.68
C SER A 122 -0.07 9.34 6.83
N ASP A 123 -0.15 9.62 5.52
CA ASP A 123 -0.63 8.69 4.51
C ASP A 123 -2.03 8.15 4.79
N VAL A 124 -2.97 9.03 5.08
CA VAL A 124 -4.37 8.70 5.38
C VAL A 124 -5.05 8.06 4.18
N HIS A 125 -4.83 8.61 2.97
CA HIS A 125 -5.37 8.07 1.72
C HIS A 125 -6.87 7.73 1.82
N SER A 126 -7.68 8.71 2.22
CA SER A 126 -9.09 8.56 2.56
C SER A 126 -9.96 7.92 1.46
N GLY A 127 -9.56 8.05 0.20
CA GLY A 127 -10.20 7.38 -0.94
C GLY A 127 -10.15 5.84 -0.88
N SER A 128 -9.24 5.29 -0.07
CA SER A 128 -9.09 3.85 0.15
C SER A 128 -9.94 3.30 1.29
N PHE A 129 -10.63 4.15 2.03
CA PHE A 129 -11.43 3.76 3.18
C PHE A 129 -12.77 3.13 2.75
N ASP A 130 -13.14 2.03 3.42
CA ASP A 130 -14.40 1.32 3.19
C ASP A 130 -15.11 0.87 4.48
N ASN A 131 -14.52 1.15 5.66
CA ASN A 131 -15.07 0.72 6.95
C ASN A 131 -14.98 1.84 7.99
N LYS A 132 -16.13 2.43 8.29
CA LYS A 132 -16.25 3.57 9.22
C LYS A 132 -15.81 3.21 10.64
N GLU A 133 -16.23 2.06 11.16
CA GLU A 133 -15.90 1.62 12.52
C GLU A 133 -14.38 1.48 12.72
N LYS A 134 -13.68 1.01 11.69
CA LYS A 134 -12.21 0.90 11.75
C LYS A 134 -11.52 2.27 11.76
N ILE A 135 -12.05 3.25 11.03
CA ILE A 135 -11.52 4.61 11.06
C ILE A 135 -11.84 5.29 12.40
N GLU A 136 -13.06 5.11 12.93
CA GLU A 136 -13.41 5.61 14.27
C GLU A 136 -12.48 5.01 15.33
N TYR A 137 -12.18 3.71 15.25
CA TYR A 137 -11.19 3.08 16.14
C TYR A 137 -9.79 3.71 16.02
N ALA A 138 -9.35 4.07 14.80
CA ALA A 138 -8.09 4.79 14.63
C ALA A 138 -8.10 6.17 15.32
N ILE A 139 -9.20 6.90 15.19
CA ILE A 139 -9.36 8.19 15.88
C ILE A 139 -9.34 8.01 17.40
N ASP A 140 -10.00 6.96 17.92
CA ASP A 140 -9.96 6.65 19.34
C ASP A 140 -8.55 6.32 19.83
N LEU A 141 -7.77 5.58 19.05
CA LEU A 141 -6.36 5.33 19.36
C LEU A 141 -5.54 6.62 19.45
N ILE A 142 -5.78 7.58 18.55
CA ILE A 142 -5.14 8.89 18.59
C ILE A 142 -5.55 9.63 19.86
N ASN A 143 -6.83 9.68 20.15
CA ASN A 143 -7.40 10.40 21.29
C ASN A 143 -6.95 9.85 22.65
N GLN A 144 -6.62 8.56 22.72
CA GLN A 144 -6.09 7.91 23.93
C GLN A 144 -4.62 8.27 24.20
N GLN A 145 -3.90 8.83 23.23
CA GLN A 145 -2.51 9.17 23.46
C GLN A 145 -2.38 10.49 24.24
N GLU A 146 -1.54 10.48 25.26
CA GLU A 146 -1.11 11.69 25.96
C GLU A 146 0.01 12.34 25.14
N ALA A 147 -0.30 13.40 24.42
CA ALA A 147 0.65 14.14 23.61
C ALA A 147 0.40 15.64 23.69
N ASP A 148 1.44 16.41 23.47
CA ASP A 148 1.45 17.87 23.55
C ASP A 148 1.05 18.50 22.23
N MET A 149 1.41 17.86 21.12
CA MET A 149 1.19 18.34 19.76
C MET A 149 0.89 17.19 18.80
N MET A 150 0.18 17.48 17.73
CA MET A 150 -0.06 16.54 16.63
C MET A 150 0.51 17.10 15.33
N LEU A 151 1.24 16.27 14.58
CA LEU A 151 1.74 16.53 13.25
C LEU A 151 1.08 15.59 12.24
N PHE A 152 0.62 16.15 11.14
CA PHE A 152 0.15 15.40 9.98
C PHE A 152 1.09 15.65 8.81
N THR A 153 1.69 14.59 8.26
CA THR A 153 2.76 14.72 7.29
C THR A 153 2.33 14.42 5.84
N GLY A 154 1.04 14.63 5.57
CA GLY A 154 0.52 14.68 4.20
C GLY A 154 -0.19 13.42 3.74
N ASP A 155 -0.62 13.46 2.48
CA ASP A 155 -1.38 12.42 1.79
C ASP A 155 -2.72 12.10 2.48
N ILE A 156 -3.56 13.15 2.64
CA ILE A 156 -4.91 12.99 3.21
C ILE A 156 -5.86 12.28 2.25
N VAL A 157 -5.63 12.44 0.95
CA VAL A 157 -6.43 11.83 -0.15
C VAL A 157 -5.55 10.97 -1.06
N ASN A 158 -6.17 10.17 -1.95
CA ASN A 158 -5.45 9.53 -3.04
C ASN A 158 -5.16 10.52 -4.17
N SER A 159 -6.11 11.43 -4.47
CA SER A 159 -5.96 12.47 -5.51
C SER A 159 -7.03 13.55 -5.43
N LEU A 160 -8.25 13.26 -4.96
CA LEU A 160 -9.40 14.16 -4.99
C LEU A 160 -9.83 14.58 -3.58
N ALA A 161 -10.08 15.87 -3.38
CA ALA A 161 -10.63 16.42 -2.13
C ALA A 161 -11.93 15.72 -1.72
N SER A 162 -12.78 15.37 -2.68
CA SER A 162 -14.06 14.69 -2.46
C SER A 162 -13.93 13.32 -1.78
N GLU A 163 -12.75 12.69 -1.83
CA GLU A 163 -12.48 11.42 -1.16
C GLU A 163 -12.55 11.56 0.38
N MET A 164 -12.24 12.75 0.89
CA MET A 164 -12.26 13.04 2.33
C MET A 164 -13.66 13.43 2.84
N HIS A 165 -14.58 13.89 1.98
CA HIS A 165 -15.90 14.39 2.39
C HIS A 165 -16.67 13.43 3.32
N PRO A 166 -16.75 12.10 3.05
CA PRO A 166 -17.47 11.18 3.94
C PRO A 166 -16.83 11.00 5.32
N TRP A 167 -15.57 11.44 5.48
CA TRP A 167 -14.77 11.19 6.67
C TRP A 167 -14.53 12.42 7.54
N ILE A 168 -14.87 13.62 7.05
CA ILE A 168 -14.64 14.90 7.74
C ILE A 168 -15.15 14.85 9.18
N ASP A 169 -16.41 14.43 9.39
CA ASP A 169 -17.00 14.38 10.72
C ASP A 169 -16.32 13.35 11.65
N THR A 170 -15.75 12.31 11.08
CA THR A 170 -14.98 11.33 11.85
C THR A 170 -13.64 11.92 12.30
N PHE A 171 -12.93 12.61 11.40
CA PHE A 171 -11.65 13.25 11.72
C PHE A 171 -11.80 14.47 12.63
N ARG A 172 -12.92 15.17 12.58
CA ARG A 172 -13.25 16.25 13.54
C ARG A 172 -13.30 15.79 15.00
N LYS A 173 -13.47 14.48 15.25
CA LYS A 173 -13.43 13.91 16.60
C LYS A 173 -12.01 13.84 17.19
N ILE A 174 -10.96 14.15 16.44
CA ILE A 174 -9.60 14.24 16.96
C ILE A 174 -9.53 15.40 17.94
N LYS A 175 -9.15 15.08 19.19
CA LYS A 175 -9.07 16.05 20.29
C LYS A 175 -8.11 17.21 19.99
N SER A 176 -8.24 18.28 20.73
CA SER A 176 -7.25 19.37 20.74
C SER A 176 -6.00 18.96 21.52
N PHE A 177 -4.86 19.51 21.18
CA PHE A 177 -3.58 19.34 21.84
C PHE A 177 -3.08 20.69 22.36
N SER A 178 -2.32 20.70 23.45
CA SER A 178 -1.88 21.92 24.14
C SER A 178 -1.10 22.87 23.20
N TYR A 179 -0.30 22.30 22.30
CA TYR A 179 0.50 23.05 21.32
C TYR A 179 -0.08 22.95 19.89
N GLY A 180 -1.34 22.51 19.76
CA GLY A 180 -2.05 22.52 18.49
C GLY A 180 -1.83 21.30 17.61
N LYS A 181 -2.41 21.41 16.40
CA LYS A 181 -2.28 20.44 15.30
C LYS A 181 -1.71 21.16 14.11
N TYR A 182 -0.70 20.59 13.49
CA TYR A 182 -0.02 21.15 12.32
C TYR A 182 0.04 20.12 11.20
N ALA A 183 -0.01 20.59 9.98
CA ALA A 183 0.00 19.72 8.82
C ALA A 183 0.89 20.26 7.69
N VAL A 184 1.43 19.36 6.90
CA VAL A 184 2.05 19.65 5.61
C VAL A 184 1.41 18.80 4.54
N LEU A 185 1.46 19.24 3.29
CA LEU A 185 0.93 18.51 2.14
C LEU A 185 1.89 17.39 1.73
N GLY A 186 1.34 16.23 1.38
CA GLY A 186 2.06 15.14 0.75
C GLY A 186 1.95 15.18 -0.78
N ASN A 187 2.61 14.26 -1.46
CA ASN A 187 2.66 14.24 -2.92
C ASN A 187 1.31 13.92 -3.58
N HIS A 188 0.45 13.14 -2.93
CA HIS A 188 -0.89 12.85 -3.41
C HIS A 188 -1.84 14.06 -3.35
N ASP A 189 -1.63 14.96 -2.40
CA ASP A 189 -2.46 16.14 -2.19
C ASP A 189 -2.34 17.15 -3.34
N TYR A 190 -1.27 17.09 -4.14
CA TYR A 190 -1.11 17.92 -5.33
C TYR A 190 -1.92 17.45 -6.56
N GLY A 191 -2.56 16.26 -6.47
CA GLY A 191 -3.38 15.70 -7.54
C GLY A 191 -2.60 15.35 -8.82
N GLU A 192 -1.29 15.08 -8.72
CA GLU A 192 -0.43 14.75 -9.87
C GLU A 192 -0.72 13.37 -10.47
N TYR A 193 -1.34 12.49 -9.72
CA TYR A 193 -1.65 11.12 -10.14
C TYR A 193 -2.95 10.99 -10.93
N LEU A 194 -3.71 12.09 -11.07
CA LEU A 194 -4.95 12.14 -11.83
C LEU A 194 -4.68 12.73 -13.22
N ASP A 195 -5.35 12.17 -14.24
CA ASP A 195 -5.38 12.79 -15.56
C ASP A 195 -6.50 13.84 -15.63
N TRP A 196 -6.13 15.08 -15.52
CA TRP A 196 -7.03 16.23 -15.57
C TRP A 196 -7.51 16.59 -16.98
N LYS A 197 -7.12 15.82 -18.03
CA LYS A 197 -7.46 16.07 -19.44
C LYS A 197 -7.20 17.53 -19.86
N GLY A 198 -6.11 18.11 -19.35
CA GLY A 198 -5.73 19.49 -19.61
C GLY A 198 -6.53 20.55 -18.85
N ASN A 199 -7.49 20.18 -18.00
CA ASN A 199 -8.28 21.12 -17.21
C ASN A 199 -7.50 21.62 -15.98
N LYS A 200 -6.66 22.61 -16.19
CA LYS A 200 -5.84 23.24 -15.13
C LYS A 200 -6.68 23.87 -14.02
N ASN A 201 -7.86 24.42 -14.37
CA ASN A 201 -8.73 25.06 -13.39
C ASN A 201 -9.32 24.03 -12.41
N ALA A 202 -9.77 22.86 -12.90
CA ALA A 202 -10.26 21.79 -12.04
C ALA A 202 -9.16 21.27 -11.10
N LYS A 203 -7.92 21.12 -11.58
CA LYS A 203 -6.78 20.75 -10.75
C LYS A 203 -6.52 21.79 -9.66
N ALA A 204 -6.47 23.07 -10.02
CA ALA A 204 -6.25 24.14 -9.07
C ALA A 204 -7.37 24.21 -8.01
N GLN A 205 -8.63 24.07 -8.42
CA GLN A 205 -9.77 24.05 -7.51
C GLN A 205 -9.69 22.88 -6.52
N ASN A 206 -9.39 21.67 -7.01
CA ASN A 206 -9.20 20.50 -6.16
C ASN A 206 -8.08 20.71 -5.13
N PHE A 207 -6.97 21.31 -5.57
CA PHE A 207 -5.85 21.60 -4.68
C PHE A 207 -6.22 22.63 -3.59
N GLU A 208 -6.96 23.69 -3.94
CA GLU A 208 -7.47 24.65 -2.95
C GLU A 208 -8.43 24.00 -1.96
N GLU A 209 -9.30 23.10 -2.44
CA GLU A 209 -10.22 22.35 -1.58
C GLU A 209 -9.46 21.43 -0.63
N ILE A 210 -8.41 20.73 -1.11
CA ILE A 210 -7.55 19.91 -0.24
C ILE A 210 -6.91 20.78 0.86
N LYS A 211 -6.39 21.95 0.54
CA LYS A 211 -5.83 22.85 1.56
C LYS A 211 -6.85 23.23 2.63
N GLN A 212 -8.12 23.42 2.25
CA GLN A 212 -9.20 23.71 3.20
C GLN A 212 -9.52 22.51 4.13
N LEU A 213 -9.22 21.27 3.71
CA LEU A 213 -9.39 20.10 4.58
C LEU A 213 -8.34 20.05 5.71
N TYR A 214 -7.24 20.76 5.56
CA TYR A 214 -6.17 20.84 6.55
C TYR A 214 -6.38 21.97 7.60
N GLY A 215 -7.21 22.95 7.35
CA GLY A 215 -7.49 24.11 8.19
C GLY A 215 -8.85 24.08 8.80
#